data_49d501d4e356821d7705a792179ac83d
#
_entry.id   49d501d4e356821d7705a792179ac83d
#
_cell.length_a   1.000
_cell.length_b   1.000
_cell.length_c   1.000
_cell.angle_alpha   90.00
_cell.angle_beta   90.00
_cell.angle_gamma   90.00
#
_symmetry.space_group_name_H-M   'P 1'
#
loop_
_entity.id
_entity.type
_entity.pdbx_description
1 polymer ?
#
loop_
_entity_poly.entity_id
_entity_poly.type
_entity_poly.pdbx_seq_one_letter_code
_entity_poly.pdbx_strand_id
1 'polypeptide(L)'
;MKRVHYTDSYLMSPQHPVTVNLIGAGGTGSQVLTCLARLDTALRGLGHPGLFVTLYDPDTVTEANIGRQLFGPSDLGQNKAQCLVTRINNFFGNDWKAQADIYPAVLKDTRRDNLANITITCTDNIKSRIDLWNLLRALPQPTYCTYETPLYWMDFGNTQTTGQVVLGTVPKKIKQPASKLYETVNSLKVITRMVKYARVKETDSGPSCSLAEALERQDLFINSTLAQLGCGILWKMFRNGVIEHCLLYT
;
A
#
# COMPACT_ATOMS: atom_id res chain seq x y z
N MET A 1 -4.13 -29.81 5.98
CA MET A 1 -4.56 -28.75 6.92
C MET A 1 -4.48 -27.43 6.17
N LYS A 2 -5.46 -26.52 6.33
CA LYS A 2 -5.45 -25.21 5.65
C LYS A 2 -4.35 -24.33 6.25
N ARG A 3 -3.61 -23.62 5.41
CA ARG A 3 -2.53 -22.70 5.84
C ARG A 3 -3.09 -21.30 6.07
N VAL A 4 -2.75 -20.70 7.20
CA VAL A 4 -3.19 -19.34 7.57
C VAL A 4 -2.06 -18.54 8.19
N HIS A 5 -2.15 -17.22 8.08
CA HIS A 5 -1.29 -16.29 8.80
C HIS A 5 -2.16 -15.45 9.75
N TYR A 6 -1.88 -15.52 11.04
CA TYR A 6 -2.53 -14.64 12.02
C TYR A 6 -1.84 -13.27 11.99
N THR A 7 -2.66 -12.25 11.93
CA THR A 7 -2.22 -10.85 11.99
C THR A 7 -1.43 -10.58 13.26
N ASP A 8 -0.41 -9.74 13.18
CA ASP A 8 0.32 -9.33 14.38
C ASP A 8 -0.62 -8.73 15.42
N SER A 9 -0.47 -9.16 16.67
CA SER A 9 -1.36 -8.76 17.76
C SER A 9 -1.40 -7.25 18.00
N TYR A 10 -0.30 -6.56 17.69
CA TYR A 10 -0.25 -5.10 17.79
C TYR A 10 -1.28 -4.42 16.87
N LEU A 11 -1.51 -4.94 15.67
CA LEU A 11 -2.49 -4.38 14.74
C LEU A 11 -3.93 -4.69 15.12
N MET A 12 -4.16 -5.71 15.94
CA MET A 12 -5.51 -6.12 16.34
C MET A 12 -6.09 -5.28 17.48
N SER A 13 -5.24 -4.76 18.35
CA SER A 13 -5.64 -3.97 19.51
C SER A 13 -4.64 -2.86 19.80
N PRO A 14 -4.34 -1.99 18.84
CA PRO A 14 -3.39 -0.90 19.02
C PRO A 14 -4.01 0.18 19.91
N GLN A 15 -3.18 0.92 20.64
CA GLN A 15 -3.62 2.09 21.42
C GLN A 15 -3.67 3.38 20.58
N HIS A 16 -3.09 3.35 19.37
CA HIS A 16 -3.03 4.46 18.43
C HIS A 16 -3.51 3.98 17.06
N PRO A 17 -3.93 4.87 16.16
CA PRO A 17 -4.21 4.49 14.79
C PRO A 17 -3.03 3.72 14.18
N VAL A 18 -3.32 2.66 13.44
CA VAL A 18 -2.30 1.92 12.69
C VAL A 18 -1.76 2.83 11.59
N THR A 19 -0.43 2.99 11.57
CA THR A 19 0.21 3.85 10.58
C THR A 19 0.37 3.13 9.24
N VAL A 20 0.09 3.85 8.18
CA VAL A 20 0.18 3.36 6.80
C VAL A 20 0.94 4.35 5.94
N ASN A 21 2.02 3.91 5.30
CA ASN A 21 2.65 4.66 4.22
C ASN A 21 2.10 4.15 2.89
N LEU A 22 1.45 5.02 2.12
CA LEU A 22 1.02 4.77 0.76
C LEU A 22 1.96 5.49 -0.20
N ILE A 23 2.64 4.75 -1.07
CA ILE A 23 3.66 5.26 -1.97
C ILE A 23 3.14 5.18 -3.40
N GLY A 24 2.97 6.35 -4.03
CA GLY A 24 2.38 6.54 -5.35
C GLY A 24 0.89 6.90 -5.30
N ALA A 25 0.52 8.02 -5.92
CA ALA A 25 -0.83 8.58 -6.04
C ALA A 25 -1.37 8.51 -7.49
N GLY A 26 -0.85 7.57 -8.28
CA GLY A 26 -1.29 7.32 -9.64
C GLY A 26 -2.64 6.59 -9.73
N GLY A 27 -2.86 5.86 -10.81
CA GLY A 27 -4.11 5.13 -11.05
C GLY A 27 -4.52 4.22 -9.90
N THR A 28 -3.64 3.32 -9.48
CA THR A 28 -3.91 2.38 -8.37
C THR A 28 -3.91 3.11 -7.01
N GLY A 29 -2.89 3.95 -6.75
CA GLY A 29 -2.74 4.59 -5.43
C GLY A 29 -3.88 5.52 -5.08
N SER A 30 -4.43 6.27 -6.02
CA SER A 30 -5.60 7.12 -5.80
C SER A 30 -6.84 6.32 -5.37
N GLN A 31 -7.04 5.14 -5.96
CA GLN A 31 -8.11 4.22 -5.62
C GLN A 31 -7.88 3.55 -4.25
N VAL A 32 -6.64 3.11 -3.98
CA VAL A 32 -6.24 2.52 -2.69
C VAL A 32 -6.47 3.51 -1.55
N LEU A 33 -6.12 4.79 -1.72
CA LEU A 33 -6.35 5.81 -0.70
C LEU A 33 -7.84 5.91 -0.32
N THR A 34 -8.73 5.90 -1.30
CA THR A 34 -10.18 5.93 -1.07
C THR A 34 -10.66 4.65 -0.36
N CYS A 35 -10.12 3.48 -0.74
CA CYS A 35 -10.44 2.23 -0.05
C CYS A 35 -9.94 2.23 1.40
N LEU A 36 -8.76 2.81 1.68
CA LEU A 36 -8.23 2.95 3.04
C LEU A 36 -9.12 3.88 3.88
N ALA A 37 -9.67 4.97 3.33
CA ALA A 37 -10.58 5.84 4.06
C ALA A 37 -11.87 5.13 4.45
N ARG A 38 -12.43 4.31 3.55
CA ARG A 38 -13.58 3.45 3.88
C ARG A 38 -13.23 2.41 4.92
N LEU A 39 -12.04 1.82 4.85
CA LEU A 39 -11.53 0.86 5.82
C LEU A 39 -11.37 1.51 7.21
N ASP A 40 -10.79 2.71 7.27
CA ASP A 40 -10.65 3.49 8.51
C ASP A 40 -12.01 3.74 9.18
N THR A 41 -12.99 4.21 8.41
CA THR A 41 -14.36 4.44 8.91
C THR A 41 -14.97 3.16 9.47
N ALA A 42 -14.81 2.03 8.78
CA ALA A 42 -15.34 0.74 9.22
C ALA A 42 -14.63 0.25 10.49
N LEU A 43 -13.31 0.38 10.57
CA LEU A 43 -12.52 0.01 11.75
C LEU A 43 -12.91 0.81 12.97
N ARG A 44 -13.03 2.14 12.83
CA ARG A 44 -13.50 3.03 13.93
C ARG A 44 -14.91 2.67 14.38
N GLY A 45 -15.81 2.35 13.46
CA GLY A 45 -17.15 1.87 13.77
C GLY A 45 -17.18 0.54 14.54
N LEU A 46 -16.10 -0.25 14.48
CA LEU A 46 -15.92 -1.49 15.24
C LEU A 46 -15.11 -1.31 16.55
N GLY A 47 -14.80 -0.06 16.94
CA GLY A 47 -14.06 0.24 18.16
C GLY A 47 -12.53 0.16 18.02
N HIS A 48 -11.99 -0.02 16.80
CA HIS A 48 -10.57 0.05 16.52
C HIS A 48 -10.13 1.53 16.37
N PRO A 49 -8.91 1.94 16.79
CA PRO A 49 -8.45 3.33 16.65
C PRO A 49 -8.40 3.87 15.22
N GLY A 50 -8.51 3.00 14.22
CA GLY A 50 -8.47 3.37 12.81
C GLY A 50 -7.07 3.36 12.23
N LEU A 51 -6.91 4.11 11.13
CA LEU A 51 -5.67 4.23 10.36
C LEU A 51 -5.17 5.67 10.37
N PHE A 52 -3.86 5.84 10.30
CA PHE A 52 -3.22 7.12 10.00
C PHE A 52 -2.37 6.94 8.74
N VAL A 53 -2.81 7.52 7.64
CA VAL A 53 -2.16 7.35 6.33
C VAL A 53 -1.30 8.55 5.99
N THR A 54 -0.05 8.29 5.55
CA THR A 54 0.80 9.26 4.88
C THR A 54 0.95 8.85 3.41
N LEU A 55 0.47 9.69 2.50
CA LEU A 55 0.59 9.49 1.05
C LEU A 55 1.82 10.23 0.52
N TYR A 56 2.68 9.51 -0.20
CA TYR A 56 3.89 10.03 -0.84
C TYR A 56 3.73 10.03 -2.36
N ASP A 57 3.85 11.20 -2.99
CA ASP A 57 3.93 11.33 -4.45
C ASP A 57 4.52 12.69 -4.82
N PRO A 58 5.66 12.75 -5.56
CA PRO A 58 6.27 14.01 -5.96
C PRO A 58 5.60 14.68 -7.17
N ASP A 59 4.75 13.95 -7.91
CA ASP A 59 4.21 14.40 -9.17
C ASP A 59 3.10 15.43 -9.02
N THR A 60 2.91 16.19 -10.09
CA THR A 60 1.74 17.05 -10.28
C THR A 60 0.70 16.42 -11.19
N VAL A 61 -0.53 16.86 -11.06
CA VAL A 61 -1.65 16.42 -11.89
C VAL A 61 -1.54 17.00 -13.30
N THR A 62 -1.63 16.14 -14.31
CA THR A 62 -1.66 16.50 -15.73
C THR A 62 -2.98 16.10 -16.37
N GLU A 63 -3.27 16.57 -17.58
CA GLU A 63 -4.48 16.20 -18.33
C GLU A 63 -4.63 14.70 -18.52
N ALA A 64 -3.51 13.97 -18.76
CA ALA A 64 -3.49 12.52 -18.90
C ALA A 64 -3.91 11.75 -17.62
N ASN A 65 -3.96 12.41 -16.48
CA ASN A 65 -4.39 11.82 -15.21
C ASN A 65 -5.91 11.91 -14.99
N ILE A 66 -6.59 12.90 -15.62
CA ILE A 66 -8.01 13.17 -15.42
C ILE A 66 -8.85 11.97 -15.90
N GLY A 67 -9.82 11.54 -15.08
CA GLY A 67 -10.76 10.46 -15.38
C GLY A 67 -10.20 9.05 -15.20
N ARG A 68 -8.94 8.79 -15.53
CA ARG A 68 -8.29 7.49 -15.29
C ARG A 68 -7.78 7.34 -13.85
N GLN A 69 -7.30 8.41 -13.28
CA GLN A 69 -6.96 8.56 -11.88
C GLN A 69 -8.04 9.40 -11.21
N LEU A 70 -8.11 9.44 -9.88
CA LEU A 70 -9.14 10.21 -9.18
C LEU A 70 -8.81 11.71 -9.12
N PHE A 71 -8.58 12.30 -10.29
CA PHE A 71 -8.36 13.74 -10.45
C PHE A 71 -9.38 14.36 -11.40
N GLY A 72 -9.70 15.63 -11.17
CA GLY A 72 -10.57 16.43 -12.01
C GLY A 72 -9.85 17.64 -12.60
N PRO A 73 -10.51 18.42 -13.49
CA PRO A 73 -9.90 19.60 -14.12
C PRO A 73 -9.40 20.65 -13.13
N SER A 74 -10.05 20.78 -11.97
CA SER A 74 -9.65 21.71 -10.89
C SER A 74 -8.33 21.35 -10.20
N ASP A 75 -7.84 20.12 -10.39
CA ASP A 75 -6.63 19.62 -9.75
C ASP A 75 -5.37 19.85 -10.61
N LEU A 76 -5.54 20.29 -11.86
CA LEU A 76 -4.43 20.49 -12.80
C LEU A 76 -3.30 21.35 -12.21
N GLY A 77 -2.07 20.88 -12.34
CA GLY A 77 -0.87 21.54 -11.84
C GLY A 77 -0.64 21.45 -10.34
N GLN A 78 -1.58 20.90 -9.57
CA GLN A 78 -1.39 20.67 -8.14
C GLN A 78 -0.65 19.36 -7.87
N ASN A 79 0.02 19.24 -6.71
CA ASN A 79 0.66 17.98 -6.31
C ASN A 79 -0.41 16.89 -6.08
N LYS A 80 -0.17 15.70 -6.62
CA LYS A 80 -1.10 14.55 -6.56
C LYS A 80 -1.45 14.14 -5.13
N ALA A 81 -0.43 13.99 -4.26
CA ALA A 81 -0.65 13.57 -2.87
C ALA A 81 -1.46 14.61 -2.10
N GLN A 82 -1.14 15.89 -2.25
CA GLN A 82 -1.85 16.97 -1.56
C GLN A 82 -3.32 17.04 -1.98
N CYS A 83 -3.62 16.99 -3.29
CA CYS A 83 -4.99 16.98 -3.79
C CYS A 83 -5.82 15.85 -3.19
N LEU A 84 -5.31 14.63 -3.26
CA LEU A 84 -6.06 13.46 -2.81
C LEU A 84 -6.27 13.44 -1.30
N VAL A 85 -5.22 13.73 -0.51
CA VAL A 85 -5.33 13.73 0.95
C VAL A 85 -6.26 14.83 1.43
N THR A 86 -6.18 16.04 0.85
CA THR A 86 -7.10 17.14 1.19
C THR A 86 -8.55 16.72 0.93
N ARG A 87 -8.83 16.08 -0.21
CA ARG A 87 -10.16 15.59 -0.55
C ARG A 87 -10.65 14.51 0.42
N ILE A 88 -9.82 13.54 0.75
CA ILE A 88 -10.15 12.48 1.71
C ILE A 88 -10.41 13.06 3.10
N ASN A 89 -9.54 13.94 3.58
CA ASN A 89 -9.69 14.56 4.89
C ASN A 89 -11.00 15.35 4.98
N ASN A 90 -11.32 16.15 3.94
CA ASN A 90 -12.56 16.92 3.91
C ASN A 90 -13.82 16.05 3.83
N PHE A 91 -13.78 14.94 3.07
CA PHE A 91 -14.95 14.09 2.85
C PHE A 91 -15.21 13.12 4.00
N PHE A 92 -14.14 12.47 4.54
CA PHE A 92 -14.27 11.45 5.57
C PHE A 92 -14.00 11.97 6.99
N GLY A 93 -13.55 13.23 7.15
CA GLY A 93 -13.16 13.78 8.45
C GLY A 93 -11.85 13.20 9.00
N ASN A 94 -10.93 12.78 8.11
CA ASN A 94 -9.64 12.26 8.48
C ASN A 94 -8.62 13.38 8.74
N ASP A 95 -7.50 13.02 9.37
CA ASP A 95 -6.33 13.88 9.61
C ASP A 95 -5.06 13.20 9.05
N TRP A 96 -5.12 12.83 7.79
CA TRP A 96 -4.05 12.12 7.08
C TRP A 96 -3.05 13.09 6.47
N LYS A 97 -1.83 12.63 6.21
CA LYS A 97 -0.73 13.46 5.71
C LYS A 97 -0.45 13.22 4.23
N ALA A 98 -0.09 14.30 3.54
CA ALA A 98 0.48 14.27 2.20
C ALA A 98 1.95 14.69 2.25
N GLN A 99 2.79 13.98 1.51
CA GLN A 99 4.20 14.29 1.29
C GLN A 99 4.44 14.43 -0.22
N ALA A 100 4.80 15.64 -0.64
CA ALA A 100 5.10 15.96 -2.05
C ALA A 100 6.53 15.54 -2.43
N ASP A 101 7.06 14.52 -1.79
CA ASP A 101 8.41 14.03 -1.96
C ASP A 101 8.42 12.56 -2.35
N ILE A 102 9.54 12.13 -2.95
CA ILE A 102 9.82 10.71 -3.16
C ILE A 102 9.98 10.06 -1.77
N TYR A 103 9.29 8.93 -1.56
CA TYR A 103 9.51 8.15 -0.33
C TYR A 103 10.99 7.80 -0.20
N PRO A 104 11.61 8.08 0.93
CA PRO A 104 13.06 7.97 1.08
C PRO A 104 13.49 6.51 0.94
N ALA A 105 14.13 6.20 -0.18
CA ALA A 105 14.81 4.92 -0.40
C ALA A 105 16.08 4.78 0.45
N VAL A 106 16.58 5.88 0.96
CA VAL A 106 17.75 5.95 1.83
C VAL A 106 17.38 6.79 3.03
N LEU A 107 17.31 6.18 4.20
CA LEU A 107 17.34 6.93 5.45
C LEU A 107 18.72 7.59 5.56
N LYS A 108 18.88 8.74 4.91
CA LYS A 108 20.10 9.56 5.04
C LYS A 108 20.29 10.04 6.47
N ASP A 109 19.23 10.00 7.23
CA ASP A 109 19.20 10.30 8.65
C ASP A 109 18.50 9.12 9.33
N THR A 110 19.01 8.65 10.45
CA THR A 110 18.49 7.53 11.25
C THR A 110 17.10 7.79 11.84
N ARG A 111 16.38 8.76 11.29
CA ARG A 111 15.02 9.10 11.74
C ARG A 111 14.06 8.01 11.29
N ARG A 112 13.48 7.35 12.28
CA ARG A 112 12.39 6.38 12.10
C ARG A 112 11.06 7.05 11.72
N ASP A 113 11.01 8.37 11.69
CA ASP A 113 9.81 9.20 11.50
C ASP A 113 9.04 8.90 10.20
N ASN A 114 9.68 8.22 9.25
CA ASN A 114 9.08 7.83 7.98
C ASN A 114 8.70 6.33 7.90
N LEU A 115 8.83 5.58 9.00
CA LEU A 115 8.42 4.19 9.04
C LEU A 115 6.95 4.09 9.47
N ALA A 116 6.28 3.04 9.01
CA ALA A 116 4.89 2.77 9.33
C ALA A 116 4.65 1.27 9.54
N ASN A 117 3.59 0.91 10.25
CA ASN A 117 3.22 -0.49 10.48
C ASN A 117 2.93 -1.24 9.17
N ILE A 118 2.31 -0.55 8.22
CA ILE A 118 2.01 -1.09 6.90
C ILE A 118 2.58 -0.14 5.85
N THR A 119 3.38 -0.65 4.92
CA THR A 119 3.79 0.08 3.73
C THR A 119 3.05 -0.48 2.53
N ILE A 120 2.46 0.39 1.72
CA ILE A 120 1.74 0.03 0.50
C ILE A 120 2.42 0.71 -0.68
N THR A 121 2.81 -0.08 -1.70
CA THR A 121 3.42 0.44 -2.93
C THR A 121 2.47 0.32 -4.10
N CYS A 122 2.27 1.45 -4.79
CA CYS A 122 1.51 1.59 -6.02
C CYS A 122 2.36 2.28 -7.09
N THR A 123 3.66 2.00 -7.10
CA THR A 123 4.63 2.61 -8.02
C THR A 123 4.73 1.80 -9.31
N ASP A 124 5.09 2.45 -10.38
CA ASP A 124 5.23 1.88 -11.73
C ASP A 124 6.62 1.34 -12.04
N ASN A 125 7.63 1.62 -11.21
CA ASN A 125 9.00 1.21 -11.47
C ASN A 125 9.52 0.13 -10.50
N ILE A 126 10.39 -0.73 -11.01
CA ILE A 126 11.00 -1.85 -10.27
C ILE A 126 12.01 -1.33 -9.24
N LYS A 127 12.72 -0.25 -9.57
CA LYS A 127 13.76 0.30 -8.72
C LYS A 127 13.22 0.69 -7.35
N SER A 128 12.08 1.36 -7.29
CA SER A 128 11.46 1.78 -6.02
C SER A 128 11.12 0.59 -5.12
N ARG A 129 10.67 -0.54 -5.70
CA ARG A 129 10.39 -1.78 -4.95
C ARG A 129 11.66 -2.41 -4.38
N ILE A 130 12.74 -2.43 -5.16
CA ILE A 130 14.04 -2.97 -4.72
C ILE A 130 14.63 -2.09 -3.63
N ASP A 131 14.61 -0.78 -3.80
CA ASP A 131 15.15 0.19 -2.84
C ASP A 131 14.38 0.13 -1.52
N LEU A 132 13.05 0.09 -1.57
CA LEU A 132 12.21 -0.10 -0.39
C LEU A 132 12.52 -1.42 0.33
N TRP A 133 12.65 -2.53 -0.41
CA TRP A 133 12.99 -3.81 0.19
C TRP A 133 14.37 -3.78 0.86
N ASN A 134 15.36 -3.15 0.23
CA ASN A 134 16.68 -3.00 0.80
C ASN A 134 16.65 -2.20 2.10
N LEU A 135 15.83 -1.14 2.15
CA LEU A 135 15.58 -0.37 3.36
C LEU A 135 14.95 -1.24 4.45
N LEU A 136 13.78 -1.84 4.17
CA LEU A 136 13.00 -2.57 5.16
C LEU A 136 13.73 -3.78 5.74
N ARG A 137 14.47 -4.54 4.91
CA ARG A 137 15.24 -5.72 5.36
C ARG A 137 16.48 -5.38 6.18
N ALA A 138 17.00 -4.15 6.07
CA ALA A 138 18.16 -3.68 6.81
C ALA A 138 17.79 -3.18 8.22
N LEU A 139 16.50 -2.98 8.50
CA LEU A 139 16.05 -2.53 9.81
C LEU A 139 16.32 -3.61 10.87
N PRO A 140 16.73 -3.19 12.09
CA PRO A 140 16.88 -4.10 13.20
C PRO A 140 15.52 -4.72 13.57
N GLN A 141 15.54 -5.96 14.04
CA GLN A 141 14.32 -6.59 14.54
C GLN A 141 13.85 -5.86 15.80
N PRO A 142 12.58 -5.42 15.85
CA PRO A 142 12.08 -4.70 17.01
C PRO A 142 11.93 -5.64 18.21
N THR A 143 12.26 -5.15 19.40
CA THR A 143 12.01 -5.87 20.66
C THR A 143 10.51 -5.81 21.03
N TYR A 144 9.86 -4.69 20.69
CA TYR A 144 8.42 -4.43 20.87
C TYR A 144 7.88 -3.63 19.68
N CYS A 145 6.59 -3.76 19.41
CA CYS A 145 5.95 -3.03 18.32
C CYS A 145 5.53 -1.63 18.78
N THR A 146 5.74 -0.66 17.89
CA THR A 146 5.28 0.72 18.02
C THR A 146 4.58 1.15 16.73
N TYR A 147 4.05 2.36 16.67
CA TYR A 147 3.46 2.93 15.45
C TYR A 147 4.48 3.14 14.31
N GLU A 148 5.78 3.07 14.59
CA GLU A 148 6.88 3.15 13.61
C GLU A 148 7.46 1.78 13.24
N THR A 149 6.92 0.69 13.79
CA THR A 149 7.44 -0.65 13.53
C THR A 149 6.88 -1.20 12.23
N PRO A 150 7.69 -1.41 11.17
CA PRO A 150 7.21 -2.02 9.93
C PRO A 150 6.87 -3.50 10.16
N LEU A 151 5.63 -3.86 9.90
CA LEU A 151 5.11 -5.22 10.06
C LEU A 151 4.77 -5.85 8.72
N TYR A 152 4.14 -5.10 7.82
CA TYR A 152 3.69 -5.60 6.53
C TYR A 152 4.06 -4.67 5.40
N TRP A 153 4.31 -5.27 4.24
CA TRP A 153 4.43 -4.59 2.96
C TRP A 153 3.45 -5.19 1.97
N MET A 154 2.54 -4.35 1.45
CA MET A 154 1.62 -4.69 0.38
C MET A 154 2.05 -4.01 -0.91
N ASP A 155 2.22 -4.77 -1.98
CA ASP A 155 2.60 -4.26 -3.29
C ASP A 155 1.48 -4.49 -4.30
N PHE A 156 1.17 -3.43 -5.03
CA PHE A 156 0.27 -3.45 -6.18
C PHE A 156 1.08 -3.33 -7.46
N GLY A 157 0.90 -4.27 -8.36
CA GLY A 157 1.50 -4.24 -9.68
C GLY A 157 0.48 -4.60 -10.73
N ASN A 158 0.46 -3.89 -11.84
CA ASN A 158 -0.44 -4.15 -12.94
C ASN A 158 0.23 -3.95 -14.29
N THR A 159 -0.34 -4.60 -15.29
CA THR A 159 -0.10 -4.41 -16.70
C THR A 159 -1.30 -3.69 -17.32
N GLN A 160 -1.47 -3.79 -18.63
CA GLN A 160 -2.63 -3.23 -19.31
C GLN A 160 -3.95 -3.82 -18.81
N THR A 161 -4.04 -5.14 -18.73
CA THR A 161 -5.30 -5.88 -18.46
C THR A 161 -5.22 -6.81 -17.25
N THR A 162 -4.03 -7.04 -16.69
CA THR A 162 -3.82 -7.96 -15.56
C THR A 162 -3.14 -7.25 -14.41
N GLY A 163 -3.24 -7.82 -13.23
CA GLY A 163 -2.56 -7.26 -12.09
C GLY A 163 -2.40 -8.24 -10.93
N GLN A 164 -1.64 -7.79 -9.95
CA GLN A 164 -1.35 -8.57 -8.76
C GLN A 164 -1.33 -7.69 -7.51
N VAL A 165 -1.72 -8.27 -6.40
CA VAL A 165 -1.54 -7.71 -5.07
C VAL A 165 -0.82 -8.73 -4.21
N VAL A 166 0.27 -8.33 -3.59
CA VAL A 166 1.09 -9.20 -2.72
C VAL A 166 1.23 -8.55 -1.37
N LEU A 167 0.77 -9.24 -0.32
CA LEU A 167 1.00 -8.87 1.08
C LEU A 167 2.12 -9.74 1.66
N GLY A 168 3.21 -9.12 2.07
CA GLY A 168 4.36 -9.78 2.69
C GLY A 168 4.64 -9.26 4.10
N THR A 169 5.31 -10.06 4.93
CA THR A 169 5.79 -9.62 6.24
C THR A 169 7.17 -8.98 6.13
N VAL A 170 7.38 -7.86 6.81
CA VAL A 170 8.69 -7.18 6.87
C VAL A 170 9.63 -7.86 7.85
N PRO A 171 9.24 -8.16 9.10
CA PRO A 171 10.05 -8.99 9.97
C PRO A 171 10.22 -10.39 9.39
N LYS A 172 11.32 -11.05 9.73
CA LYS A 172 11.53 -12.44 9.31
C LYS A 172 10.41 -13.37 9.78
N LYS A 173 9.88 -13.12 10.98
CA LYS A 173 8.82 -13.94 11.58
C LYS A 173 7.90 -13.09 12.45
N ILE A 174 6.61 -13.22 12.24
CA ILE A 174 5.56 -12.75 13.14
C ILE A 174 5.13 -13.94 14.00
N LYS A 175 5.12 -13.76 15.33
CA LYS A 175 4.72 -14.81 16.28
C LYS A 175 3.30 -15.27 15.96
N GLN A 176 3.14 -16.58 15.80
CA GLN A 176 1.85 -17.19 15.49
C GLN A 176 1.33 -17.97 16.70
N PRO A 177 0.01 -17.97 16.94
CA PRO A 177 -0.58 -18.84 17.96
C PRO A 177 -0.48 -20.31 17.54
N ALA A 178 -0.46 -21.21 18.54
CA ALA A 178 -0.65 -22.62 18.29
C ALA A 178 -2.10 -22.87 17.82
N SER A 179 -2.27 -23.64 16.76
CA SER A 179 -3.59 -23.97 16.24
C SER A 179 -3.67 -25.48 15.96
N LYS A 180 -4.79 -26.09 16.38
CA LYS A 180 -5.12 -27.49 16.03
C LYS A 180 -5.89 -27.59 14.72
N LEU A 181 -6.44 -26.46 14.23
CA LEU A 181 -7.29 -26.39 13.04
C LEU A 181 -6.52 -26.01 11.78
N TYR A 182 -5.44 -25.24 11.93
CA TYR A 182 -4.70 -24.64 10.83
C TYR A 182 -3.20 -24.88 10.94
N GLU A 183 -2.55 -24.99 9.80
CA GLU A 183 -1.09 -24.84 9.70
C GLU A 183 -0.76 -23.34 9.70
N THR A 184 -0.09 -22.86 10.75
CA THR A 184 0.21 -21.43 10.88
C THR A 184 1.50 -21.06 10.16
N VAL A 185 1.48 -19.91 9.46
CA VAL A 185 2.61 -19.38 8.69
C VAL A 185 3.11 -18.08 9.34
N ASN A 186 4.34 -18.10 9.84
CA ASN A 186 4.94 -16.96 10.55
C ASN A 186 5.60 -15.92 9.65
N SER A 187 5.70 -16.17 8.34
CA SER A 187 6.32 -15.27 7.38
C SER A 187 5.62 -15.38 6.03
N LEU A 188 5.20 -14.24 5.47
CA LEU A 188 4.65 -14.11 4.13
C LEU A 188 5.72 -13.56 3.19
N LYS A 189 5.82 -14.13 1.98
CA LYS A 189 6.80 -13.69 0.99
C LYS A 189 6.42 -12.30 0.46
N VAL A 190 7.37 -11.38 0.45
CA VAL A 190 7.25 -10.08 -0.22
C VAL A 190 7.42 -10.23 -1.73
N ILE A 191 6.94 -9.25 -2.49
CA ILE A 191 6.96 -9.26 -3.96
C ILE A 191 8.36 -9.49 -4.54
N THR A 192 9.39 -8.86 -3.99
CA THR A 192 10.78 -9.00 -4.46
C THR A 192 11.38 -10.40 -4.26
N ARG A 193 10.75 -11.24 -3.43
CA ARG A 193 11.10 -12.66 -3.27
C ARG A 193 10.27 -13.59 -4.17
N MET A 194 9.19 -13.08 -4.75
CA MET A 194 8.31 -13.84 -5.64
C MET A 194 8.65 -13.59 -7.11
N VAL A 195 8.95 -12.34 -7.46
CA VAL A 195 9.29 -11.90 -8.82
C VAL A 195 10.81 -11.74 -8.96
N LYS A 196 11.39 -12.37 -10.00
CA LYS A 196 12.80 -12.19 -10.37
C LYS A 196 12.92 -10.93 -11.23
N TYR A 197 12.97 -9.77 -10.63
CA TYR A 197 13.00 -8.48 -11.35
C TYR A 197 14.16 -8.34 -12.35
N ALA A 198 15.30 -8.99 -12.15
CA ALA A 198 16.39 -9.01 -13.11
C ALA A 198 15.99 -9.59 -14.51
N ARG A 199 14.84 -10.27 -14.60
CA ARG A 199 14.31 -10.85 -15.84
C ARG A 199 13.13 -10.06 -16.40
N VAL A 200 12.63 -9.07 -15.67
CA VAL A 200 11.53 -8.23 -16.11
C VAL A 200 12.12 -7.06 -16.90
N LYS A 201 11.76 -6.95 -18.16
CA LYS A 201 12.09 -5.76 -18.96
C LYS A 201 11.05 -4.70 -18.58
N GLU A 202 11.49 -3.59 -18.00
CA GLU A 202 10.66 -2.40 -17.96
C GLU A 202 10.49 -1.92 -19.41
N THR A 203 9.26 -1.92 -19.89
CA THR A 203 8.95 -1.19 -21.12
C THR A 203 9.00 0.29 -20.75
N ASP A 204 9.85 1.02 -21.42
CA ASP A 204 10.03 2.47 -21.22
C ASP A 204 8.76 3.18 -21.71
N SER A 205 7.77 3.17 -20.85
CA SER A 205 6.51 3.89 -21.06
C SER A 205 6.66 5.26 -20.41
N GLY A 206 7.25 6.19 -21.15
CA GLY A 206 7.25 7.60 -20.75
C GLY A 206 5.84 8.09 -20.38
N PRO A 207 5.70 9.25 -19.74
CA PRO A 207 4.41 9.78 -19.36
C PRO A 207 3.51 9.91 -20.60
N SER A 208 2.23 9.51 -20.49
CA SER A 208 1.25 9.70 -21.55
C SER A 208 0.96 11.19 -21.71
N CYS A 209 0.92 11.67 -22.95
CA CYS A 209 0.62 13.08 -23.26
C CYS A 209 -0.88 13.40 -23.21
N SER A 210 -1.75 12.38 -23.34
CA SER A 210 -3.20 12.54 -23.32
C SER A 210 -3.90 11.40 -22.60
N LEU A 211 -5.18 11.63 -22.23
CA LEU A 211 -6.02 10.57 -21.66
C LEU A 211 -6.23 9.41 -22.64
N ALA A 212 -6.43 9.68 -23.93
CA ALA A 212 -6.62 8.65 -24.95
C ALA A 212 -5.41 7.71 -25.00
N GLU A 213 -4.20 8.25 -25.09
CA GLU A 213 -2.96 7.46 -25.06
C GLU A 213 -2.81 6.65 -23.77
N ALA A 214 -3.20 7.22 -22.64
CA ALA A 214 -3.15 6.52 -21.36
C ALA A 214 -4.12 5.32 -21.29
N LEU A 215 -5.31 5.44 -21.90
CA LEU A 215 -6.30 4.37 -21.99
C LEU A 215 -5.89 3.24 -22.96
N GLU A 216 -5.14 3.56 -24.01
CA GLU A 216 -4.55 2.52 -24.89
C GLU A 216 -3.53 1.66 -24.13
N ARG A 217 -2.83 2.24 -23.15
CA ARG A 217 -1.79 1.56 -22.36
C ARG A 217 -2.35 0.77 -21.19
N GLN A 218 -3.54 1.12 -20.68
CA GLN A 218 -4.10 0.50 -19.47
C GLN A 218 -5.62 0.55 -19.47
N ASP A 219 -6.26 -0.59 -19.16
CA ASP A 219 -7.70 -0.70 -18.97
C ASP A 219 -8.19 0.25 -17.87
N LEU A 220 -9.36 0.85 -18.11
CA LEU A 220 -9.93 1.88 -17.22
C LEU A 220 -10.16 1.38 -15.78
N PHE A 221 -10.58 0.13 -15.62
CA PHE A 221 -11.03 -0.41 -14.33
C PHE A 221 -10.01 -1.30 -13.62
N ILE A 222 -8.88 -1.64 -14.24
CA ILE A 222 -7.88 -2.53 -13.63
C ILE A 222 -7.37 -1.97 -12.29
N ASN A 223 -7.14 -0.67 -12.22
CA ASN A 223 -6.63 0.00 -11.01
C ASN A 223 -7.62 -0.07 -9.84
N SER A 224 -8.90 0.23 -10.09
CA SER A 224 -9.95 0.20 -9.07
C SER A 224 -10.25 -1.23 -8.61
N THR A 225 -10.26 -2.19 -9.53
CA THR A 225 -10.45 -3.61 -9.22
C THR A 225 -9.34 -4.12 -8.29
N LEU A 226 -8.08 -3.85 -8.62
CA LEU A 226 -6.95 -4.25 -7.78
C LEU A 226 -6.98 -3.57 -6.41
N ALA A 227 -7.30 -2.27 -6.36
CA ALA A 227 -7.40 -1.54 -5.10
C ALA A 227 -8.45 -2.16 -4.17
N GLN A 228 -9.62 -2.50 -4.68
CA GLN A 228 -10.69 -3.14 -3.90
C GLN A 228 -10.29 -4.55 -3.43
N LEU A 229 -9.71 -5.37 -4.31
CA LEU A 229 -9.26 -6.71 -3.97
C LEU A 229 -8.15 -6.69 -2.91
N GLY A 230 -7.15 -5.80 -3.06
CA GLY A 230 -6.06 -5.66 -2.11
C GLY A 230 -6.53 -5.13 -0.75
N CYS A 231 -7.36 -4.08 -0.74
CA CYS A 231 -7.94 -3.59 0.51
C CYS A 231 -8.90 -4.61 1.14
N GLY A 232 -9.48 -5.53 0.35
CA GLY A 232 -10.21 -6.68 0.85
C GLY A 232 -9.33 -7.65 1.64
N ILE A 233 -8.03 -7.79 1.30
CA ILE A 233 -7.07 -8.55 2.12
C ILE A 233 -6.85 -7.85 3.45
N LEU A 234 -6.62 -6.52 3.44
CA LEU A 234 -6.45 -5.73 4.67
C LEU A 234 -7.70 -5.79 5.54
N TRP A 235 -8.90 -5.70 4.95
CA TRP A 235 -10.14 -5.85 5.69
C TRP A 235 -10.24 -7.19 6.42
N LYS A 236 -9.93 -8.30 5.75
CA LYS A 236 -9.90 -9.63 6.37
C LYS A 236 -8.84 -9.72 7.47
N MET A 237 -7.68 -9.12 7.24
CA MET A 237 -6.58 -9.06 8.22
C MET A 237 -7.03 -8.39 9.52
N PHE A 238 -7.68 -7.22 9.43
CA PHE A 238 -8.17 -6.49 10.60
C PHE A 238 -9.44 -7.10 11.21
N ARG A 239 -10.40 -7.50 10.37
CA ARG A 239 -11.70 -7.99 10.82
C ARG A 239 -11.64 -9.37 11.45
N ASN A 240 -10.88 -10.28 10.85
CA ASN A 240 -10.84 -11.69 11.24
C ASN A 240 -9.56 -12.04 12.04
N GLY A 241 -8.57 -11.14 12.08
CA GLY A 241 -7.27 -11.42 12.69
C GLY A 241 -6.47 -12.51 11.99
N VAL A 242 -6.93 -12.97 10.82
CA VAL A 242 -6.32 -14.07 10.08
C VAL A 242 -6.54 -13.90 8.59
N ILE A 243 -5.52 -14.25 7.82
CA ILE A 243 -5.57 -14.28 6.35
C ILE A 243 -5.18 -15.65 5.83
N GLU A 244 -5.84 -16.09 4.77
CA GLU A 244 -5.62 -17.36 4.10
C GLU A 244 -4.88 -17.18 2.77
N HIS A 245 -5.04 -16.02 2.16
CA HIS A 245 -4.44 -15.64 0.89
C HIS A 245 -3.74 -14.30 1.03
N CYS A 246 -2.45 -14.27 0.71
CA CYS A 246 -1.64 -13.07 0.73
C CYS A 246 -1.30 -12.56 -0.70
N LEU A 247 -1.85 -13.22 -1.71
CA LEU A 247 -1.59 -12.96 -3.12
C LEU A 247 -2.89 -13.10 -3.92
N LEU A 248 -3.14 -12.12 -4.78
CA LEU A 248 -4.22 -12.12 -5.76
C LEU A 248 -3.66 -11.81 -7.14
N TYR A 249 -4.15 -12.52 -8.16
CA TYR A 249 -3.94 -12.25 -9.58
C TYR A 249 -5.28 -12.01 -10.25
N THR A 250 -5.32 -11.15 -11.25
CA THR A 250 -6.48 -10.94 -12.13
C THR A 250 -6.07 -11.17 -13.58
#